data_4e65b25c2781e5ec648c9e042f1834b7
#
_entry.id   4e65b25c2781e5ec648c9e042f1834b7
#
_cell.length_a   1.000
_cell.length_b   1.000
_cell.length_c   1.000
_cell.angle_alpha   90.00
_cell.angle_beta   90.00
_cell.angle_gamma   90.00
#
_symmetry.space_group_name_H-M   'P 1'
#
loop_
_entity.id
_entity.type
_entity.pdbx_description
1 polymer ?
#
loop_
_entity_poly.entity_id
_entity_poly.type
_entity_poly.pdbx_seq_one_letter_code
_entity_poly.pdbx_strand_id
1 'polypeptide(L)'
;LGMKKPEVAVVDIRPLDGTLLEQRFVLTLRVTNPNTSEIAIEGLNFRLDLNGQQFATGVSNKPVVIPRLGDGLVDVTATTGLASLMRQFRELAKGRDRVDYRVRGRLVTGNFGGFDFDESGEVGMPKGFGESPRREPAPPVEKF
;
A
#
# COMPACT_ATOMS: atom_id res chain seq x y z
N LEU A 1 -25.73 -9.55 16.86
CA LEU A 1 -24.42 -10.17 16.69
C LEU A 1 -23.80 -9.73 15.36
N GLY A 2 -23.39 -8.47 15.30
CA GLY A 2 -22.82 -7.92 14.10
C GLY A 2 -21.38 -8.36 13.86
N MET A 3 -20.99 -8.41 12.60
CA MET A 3 -19.61 -8.54 12.19
C MET A 3 -18.78 -7.38 12.77
N LYS A 4 -17.64 -7.72 13.31
CA LYS A 4 -16.65 -6.72 13.68
C LYS A 4 -15.92 -6.26 12.42
N LYS A 5 -15.67 -4.97 12.35
CA LYS A 5 -14.99 -4.36 11.21
C LYS A 5 -13.55 -4.89 11.07
N PRO A 6 -13.13 -5.33 9.87
CA PRO A 6 -11.75 -5.69 9.65
C PRO A 6 -10.81 -4.49 9.82
N GLU A 7 -9.59 -4.74 10.24
CA GLU A 7 -8.54 -3.72 10.33
C GLU A 7 -7.63 -3.83 9.11
N VAL A 8 -7.19 -2.70 8.60
CA VAL A 8 -6.31 -2.60 7.43
C VAL A 8 -5.09 -1.78 7.81
N ALA A 9 -3.90 -2.32 7.61
CA ALA A 9 -2.65 -1.61 7.86
C ALA A 9 -1.77 -1.65 6.61
N VAL A 10 -1.05 -0.57 6.35
CA VAL A 10 -0.01 -0.53 5.33
C VAL A 10 1.27 -1.07 5.94
N VAL A 11 1.79 -2.15 5.41
CA VAL A 11 2.99 -2.80 5.95
C VAL A 11 4.20 -2.66 5.06
N ASP A 12 4.01 -2.34 3.78
CA ASP A 12 5.11 -2.16 2.85
C ASP A 12 4.67 -1.31 1.66
N ILE A 13 5.61 -0.53 1.12
CA ILE A 13 5.44 0.25 -0.11
C ILE A 13 6.66 0.00 -0.97
N ARG A 14 6.47 -0.50 -2.19
CA ARG A 14 7.57 -0.79 -3.13
C ARG A 14 7.35 -0.12 -4.46
N PRO A 15 8.36 0.53 -5.05
CA PRO A 15 8.24 1.03 -6.42
C PRO A 15 8.02 -0.13 -7.40
N LEU A 16 7.17 0.07 -8.40
CA LEU A 16 6.91 -0.93 -9.44
C LEU A 16 7.49 -0.45 -10.78
N ASP A 17 6.86 0.52 -11.39
CA ASP A 17 7.29 1.12 -12.66
C ASP A 17 6.76 2.55 -12.74
N GLY A 18 7.16 3.27 -13.77
CA GLY A 18 6.68 4.63 -13.93
C GLY A 18 6.83 5.15 -15.34
N THR A 19 6.11 6.23 -15.60
CA THR A 19 6.22 7.06 -16.78
C THR A 19 6.69 8.45 -16.37
N LEU A 20 6.78 9.39 -17.30
CA LEU A 20 7.13 10.77 -16.99
C LEU A 20 6.09 11.49 -16.12
N LEU A 21 4.84 10.98 -16.09
CA LEU A 21 3.72 11.63 -15.41
C LEU A 21 3.25 10.87 -14.18
N GLU A 22 3.52 9.58 -14.11
CA GLU A 22 3.01 8.71 -13.08
C GLU A 22 4.08 7.73 -12.58
N GLN A 23 3.99 7.40 -11.30
CA GLN A 23 4.76 6.31 -10.70
C GLN A 23 3.78 5.31 -10.10
N ARG A 24 4.02 4.03 -10.37
CA ARG A 24 3.24 2.96 -9.75
C ARG A 24 4.03 2.31 -8.63
N PHE A 25 3.29 1.91 -7.61
CA PHE A 25 3.82 1.24 -6.42
C PHE A 25 3.01 -0.01 -6.14
N VAL A 26 3.64 -0.97 -5.50
CA VAL A 26 2.92 -2.06 -4.87
C VAL A 26 2.83 -1.74 -3.37
N LEU A 27 1.61 -1.62 -2.88
CA LEU A 27 1.31 -1.55 -1.46
C LEU A 27 1.00 -2.95 -0.96
N THR A 28 1.63 -3.34 0.13
CA THR A 28 1.22 -4.53 0.86
C THR A 28 0.36 -4.10 2.04
N LEU A 29 -0.88 -4.55 2.05
CA LEU A 29 -1.84 -4.30 3.11
C LEU A 29 -1.98 -5.55 3.96
N ARG A 30 -1.99 -5.39 5.28
CA ARG A 30 -2.40 -6.47 6.19
C ARG A 30 -3.85 -6.24 6.55
N VAL A 31 -4.69 -7.23 6.27
CA VAL A 31 -6.10 -7.22 6.66
C VAL A 31 -6.26 -8.20 7.82
N THR A 32 -6.73 -7.70 8.95
CA THR A 32 -6.97 -8.50 10.15
C THR A 32 -8.47 -8.73 10.30
N ASN A 33 -8.84 -9.99 10.44
CA ASN A 33 -10.23 -10.42 10.59
C ASN A 33 -10.51 -10.79 12.05
N PRO A 34 -11.22 -9.93 12.81
CA PRO A 34 -11.54 -10.23 14.21
C PRO A 34 -12.78 -11.11 14.38
N ASN A 35 -13.30 -11.66 13.30
CA ASN A 35 -14.54 -12.44 13.32
C ASN A 35 -14.28 -13.94 13.35
N THR A 36 -15.27 -14.68 13.79
CA THR A 36 -15.24 -16.15 13.84
C THR A 36 -15.56 -16.80 12.50
N SER A 37 -15.87 -16.00 11.49
CA SER A 37 -16.08 -16.45 10.10
C SER A 37 -15.03 -15.82 9.19
N GLU A 38 -14.62 -16.55 8.17
CA GLU A 38 -13.72 -16.01 7.16
C GLU A 38 -14.36 -14.85 6.38
N ILE A 39 -13.53 -13.94 5.87
CA ILE A 39 -13.99 -12.85 5.01
C ILE A 39 -13.48 -13.10 3.60
N ALA A 40 -14.42 -13.21 2.65
CA ALA A 40 -14.09 -13.34 1.24
C ALA A 40 -14.05 -11.94 0.62
N ILE A 41 -12.85 -11.38 0.45
CA ILE A 41 -12.68 -10.08 -0.20
C ILE A 41 -12.73 -10.29 -1.70
N GLU A 42 -13.65 -9.61 -2.39
CA GLU A 42 -13.78 -9.64 -3.85
C GLU A 42 -13.10 -8.46 -4.51
N GLY A 43 -12.95 -7.38 -3.78
CA GLY A 43 -12.31 -6.19 -4.29
C GLY A 43 -12.04 -5.19 -3.18
N LEU A 44 -11.20 -4.21 -3.49
CA LEU A 44 -10.99 -3.08 -2.61
C LEU A 44 -10.60 -1.85 -3.43
N ASN A 45 -10.94 -0.68 -2.90
CA ASN A 45 -10.43 0.59 -3.37
C ASN A 45 -9.83 1.33 -2.19
N PHE A 46 -8.87 2.20 -2.47
CA PHE A 46 -8.22 2.94 -1.42
C PHE A 46 -7.63 4.25 -1.91
N ARG A 47 -7.45 5.15 -0.97
CA ARG A 47 -6.66 6.35 -1.08
C ARG A 47 -5.62 6.32 0.03
N LEU A 48 -4.37 6.56 -0.32
CA LEU A 48 -3.26 6.65 0.61
C LEU A 48 -2.78 8.08 0.70
N ASP A 49 -2.78 8.63 1.92
CA ASP A 49 -2.14 9.90 2.22
C ASP A 49 -0.82 9.61 2.95
N LEU A 50 0.22 10.34 2.63
CA LEU A 50 1.50 10.32 3.33
C LEU A 50 1.78 11.72 3.87
N ASN A 51 2.13 11.80 5.15
CA ASN A 51 2.39 13.07 5.84
C ASN A 51 1.28 14.11 5.65
N GLY A 52 0.03 13.65 5.70
CA GLY A 52 -1.16 14.51 5.58
C GLY A 52 -1.51 14.94 4.16
N GLN A 53 -0.82 14.43 3.15
CA GLN A 53 -1.07 14.80 1.75
C GLN A 53 -1.39 13.56 0.91
N GLN A 54 -2.32 13.71 -0.02
CA GLN A 54 -2.65 12.61 -0.93
C GLN A 54 -1.41 12.18 -1.70
N PHE A 55 -1.15 10.89 -1.68
CA PHE A 55 -0.01 10.30 -2.36
C PHE A 55 -0.44 9.38 -3.52
N ALA A 56 -1.32 8.42 -3.25
CA ALA A 56 -1.68 7.42 -4.24
C ALA A 56 -3.12 6.94 -4.06
N THR A 57 -3.68 6.40 -5.12
CA THR A 57 -4.96 5.70 -5.12
C THR A 57 -4.82 4.37 -5.83
N GLY A 58 -5.72 3.45 -5.53
CA GLY A 58 -5.71 2.16 -6.22
C GLY A 58 -7.00 1.40 -6.07
N VAL A 59 -7.14 0.41 -6.92
CA VAL A 59 -8.27 -0.52 -6.95
C VAL A 59 -7.72 -1.91 -7.19
N SER A 60 -8.24 -2.89 -6.48
CA SER A 60 -7.94 -4.30 -6.73
C SER A 60 -9.24 -5.09 -6.86
N ASN A 61 -9.27 -5.98 -7.84
CA ASN A 61 -10.37 -6.92 -8.06
C ASN A 61 -9.94 -8.37 -7.84
N LYS A 62 -8.77 -8.60 -7.24
CA LYS A 62 -8.28 -9.94 -6.96
C LYS A 62 -8.97 -10.50 -5.73
N PRO A 63 -9.63 -11.67 -5.82
CA PRO A 63 -10.24 -12.29 -4.66
C PRO A 63 -9.19 -12.75 -3.65
N VAL A 64 -9.45 -12.48 -2.37
CA VAL A 64 -8.60 -12.91 -1.26
C VAL A 64 -9.50 -13.36 -0.12
N VAL A 65 -9.17 -14.49 0.50
CA VAL A 65 -9.88 -14.97 1.68
C VAL A 65 -9.01 -14.71 2.92
N ILE A 66 -9.56 -13.99 3.88
CA ILE A 66 -8.91 -13.75 5.17
C ILE A 66 -9.49 -14.72 6.18
N PRO A 67 -8.67 -15.60 6.76
CA PRO A 67 -9.20 -16.63 7.66
C PRO A 67 -9.81 -16.04 8.92
N ARG A 68 -10.73 -16.79 9.51
CA ARG A 68 -11.34 -16.42 10.79
C ARG A 68 -10.26 -16.16 11.85
N LEU A 69 -10.41 -15.11 12.63
CA LEU A 69 -9.50 -14.75 13.72
C LEU A 69 -8.04 -14.68 13.29
N GLY A 70 -7.81 -14.43 12.00
CA GLY A 70 -6.49 -14.35 11.41
C GLY A 70 -6.30 -13.12 10.58
N ASP A 71 -5.17 -13.07 9.90
CA ASP A 71 -4.84 -11.99 9.00
C ASP A 71 -4.36 -12.54 7.65
N GLY A 72 -4.28 -11.65 6.68
CA GLY A 72 -3.73 -11.94 5.37
C GLY A 72 -3.07 -10.71 4.78
N LEU A 73 -2.10 -10.93 3.91
CA LEU A 73 -1.43 -9.88 3.17
C LEU A 73 -2.04 -9.77 1.78
N VAL A 74 -2.32 -8.55 1.37
CA VAL A 74 -2.89 -8.25 0.06
C VAL A 74 -1.99 -7.24 -0.62
N ASP A 75 -1.44 -7.61 -1.77
CA ASP A 75 -0.67 -6.69 -2.59
C ASP A 75 -1.61 -5.97 -3.56
N VAL A 76 -1.55 -4.65 -3.56
CA VAL A 76 -2.37 -3.81 -4.43
C VAL A 76 -1.50 -2.82 -5.16
N THR A 77 -1.85 -2.51 -6.40
CA THR A 77 -1.14 -1.50 -7.18
C THR A 77 -1.73 -0.13 -6.90
N ALA A 78 -0.87 0.79 -6.55
CA ALA A 78 -1.20 2.19 -6.33
C ALA A 78 -0.53 3.06 -7.38
N THR A 79 -1.20 4.12 -7.80
CA THR A 79 -0.66 5.08 -8.77
C THR A 79 -0.58 6.46 -8.12
N THR A 80 0.56 7.12 -8.27
CA THR A 80 0.77 8.50 -7.82
C THR A 80 1.15 9.39 -8.99
N GLY A 81 0.65 10.63 -8.97
CA GLY A 81 1.05 11.64 -9.95
C GLY A 81 2.39 12.27 -9.61
N LEU A 82 3.02 12.89 -10.60
CA LEU A 82 4.33 13.53 -10.45
C LEU A 82 4.34 14.59 -9.35
N ALA A 83 3.29 15.42 -9.26
CA ALA A 83 3.21 16.48 -8.26
C ALA A 83 3.20 15.92 -6.83
N SER A 84 2.45 14.84 -6.60
CA SER A 84 2.41 14.14 -5.31
C SER A 84 3.77 13.53 -4.96
N LEU A 85 4.42 12.92 -5.94
CA LEU A 85 5.75 12.33 -5.76
C LEU A 85 6.77 13.39 -5.39
N MET A 86 6.74 14.55 -6.05
CA MET A 86 7.66 15.66 -5.76
C MET A 86 7.45 16.23 -4.35
N ARG A 87 6.21 16.31 -3.88
CA ARG A 87 5.93 16.76 -2.50
C ARG A 87 6.54 15.80 -1.48
N GLN A 88 6.38 14.51 -1.68
CA GLN A 88 6.95 13.50 -0.77
C GLN A 88 8.47 13.47 -0.84
N PHE A 89 9.03 13.72 -2.01
CA PHE A 89 10.49 13.85 -2.17
C PHE A 89 11.07 14.92 -1.25
N ARG A 90 10.40 16.06 -1.13
CA ARG A 90 10.85 17.14 -0.22
C ARG A 90 10.86 16.70 1.24
N GLU A 91 9.88 15.91 1.67
CA GLU A 91 9.83 15.38 3.03
C GLU A 91 10.96 14.37 3.27
N LEU A 92 11.25 13.54 2.29
CA LEU A 92 12.35 12.56 2.38
C LEU A 92 13.73 13.22 2.42
N ALA A 93 13.90 14.36 1.75
CA ALA A 93 15.15 15.13 1.78
C ALA A 93 15.47 15.66 3.18
N LYS A 94 14.49 15.65 4.10
CA LYS A 94 14.68 15.99 5.53
C LYS A 94 15.26 14.84 6.35
N GLY A 95 15.61 13.72 5.73
CA GLY A 95 16.29 12.60 6.37
C GLY A 95 15.40 11.62 7.11
N ARG A 96 14.10 11.64 6.89
CA ARG A 96 13.17 10.70 7.51
C ARG A 96 13.09 9.41 6.71
N ASP A 97 13.28 8.28 7.37
CA ASP A 97 13.14 6.95 6.79
C ASP A 97 11.75 6.34 7.01
N ARG A 98 10.90 6.98 7.83
CA ARG A 98 9.51 6.58 8.08
C ARG A 98 8.58 7.74 7.83
N VAL A 99 7.38 7.42 7.37
CA VAL A 99 6.35 8.41 7.08
C VAL A 99 5.04 8.05 7.77
N ASP A 100 4.29 9.08 8.15
CA ASP A 100 2.93 8.90 8.63
C ASP A 100 2.02 8.61 7.44
N TYR A 101 1.18 7.60 7.57
CA TYR A 101 0.20 7.29 6.54
C TYR A 101 -1.22 7.33 7.09
N ARG A 102 -2.15 7.59 6.20
CA ARG A 102 -3.58 7.37 6.41
C ARG A 102 -4.11 6.66 5.18
N VAL A 103 -4.71 5.49 5.38
CA VAL A 103 -5.32 4.71 4.31
C VAL A 103 -6.82 4.67 4.52
N ARG A 104 -7.57 5.07 3.51
CA ARG A 104 -9.04 5.09 3.51
C ARG A 104 -9.56 4.38 2.29
N GLY A 105 -10.64 3.66 2.44
CA GLY A 105 -11.24 2.97 1.32
C GLY A 105 -12.37 2.06 1.71
N ARG A 106 -12.64 1.12 0.82
CA ARG A 106 -13.73 0.18 1.00
C ARG A 106 -13.29 -1.22 0.60
N LEU A 107 -13.59 -2.19 1.46
CA LEU A 107 -13.50 -3.62 1.17
C LEU A 107 -14.86 -4.07 0.68
N VAL A 108 -14.90 -4.71 -0.49
CA VAL A 108 -16.10 -5.36 -1.01
C VAL A 108 -15.97 -6.85 -0.73
N THR A 109 -16.92 -7.41 0.01
CA THR A 109 -16.88 -8.82 0.38
C THR A 109 -18.04 -9.57 -0.26
N GLY A 110 -17.83 -10.84 -0.57
CA GLY A 110 -18.86 -11.68 -1.16
C GLY A 110 -19.89 -12.19 -0.15
N ASN A 111 -19.54 -12.19 1.12
CA ASN A 111 -20.39 -12.80 2.16
C ASN A 111 -20.97 -11.82 3.17
N PHE A 112 -20.44 -10.59 3.29
CA PHE A 112 -20.88 -9.65 4.34
C PHE A 112 -21.13 -8.23 3.84
N GLY A 113 -21.16 -8.01 2.52
CA GLY A 113 -21.31 -6.67 1.95
C GLY A 113 -20.00 -5.89 1.99
N GLY A 114 -20.08 -4.57 2.09
CA GLY A 114 -18.92 -3.72 2.07
C GLY A 114 -18.56 -3.17 3.45
N PHE A 115 -17.27 -2.92 3.66
CA PHE A 115 -16.74 -2.27 4.86
C PHE A 115 -15.89 -1.08 4.46
N ASP A 116 -16.21 0.08 5.01
CA ASP A 116 -15.33 1.25 4.90
C ASP A 116 -14.22 1.13 5.93
N PHE A 117 -13.01 1.50 5.55
CA PHE A 117 -11.88 1.57 6.47
C PHE A 117 -11.20 2.93 6.39
N ASP A 118 -10.65 3.35 7.51
CA ASP A 118 -9.91 4.61 7.66
C ASP A 118 -8.92 4.42 8.81
N GLU A 119 -7.68 4.16 8.47
CA GLU A 119 -6.66 3.82 9.45
C GLU A 119 -5.38 4.60 9.21
N SER A 120 -4.69 4.91 10.30
CA SER A 120 -3.45 5.67 10.29
C SER A 120 -2.36 4.91 11.02
N GLY A 121 -1.12 5.16 10.63
CA GLY A 121 0.05 4.55 11.24
C GLY A 121 1.32 5.11 10.64
N GLU A 122 2.42 4.40 10.85
CA GLU A 122 3.70 4.71 10.24
C GLU A 122 4.16 3.54 9.37
N VAL A 123 4.85 3.86 8.28
CA VAL A 123 5.44 2.87 7.40
C VAL A 123 6.83 3.34 6.97
N GLY A 124 7.76 2.39 6.81
CA GLY A 124 9.08 2.67 6.26
C GLY A 124 9.01 3.03 4.80
N MET A 125 9.81 3.98 4.37
CA MET A 125 9.93 4.30 2.96
C MET A 125 10.83 3.28 2.25
N PRO A 126 10.49 2.91 1.01
CA PRO A 126 11.34 2.01 0.24
C PRO A 126 12.72 2.61 0.06
N LYS A 127 13.74 1.76 0.10
CA LYS A 127 15.11 2.17 -0.23
C LYS A 127 15.13 2.68 -1.67
N GLY A 128 15.79 3.82 -1.87
CA GLY A 128 15.88 4.44 -3.18
C GLY A 128 14.67 5.28 -3.58
N PHE A 129 13.66 5.41 -2.71
CA PHE A 129 12.54 6.31 -2.97
C PHE A 129 13.02 7.75 -2.98
N GLY A 130 12.76 8.46 -4.07
CA GLY A 130 13.25 9.82 -4.27
C GLY A 130 14.71 9.92 -4.69
N GLU A 131 15.43 8.82 -4.81
CA GLU A 131 16.76 8.78 -5.39
C GLU A 131 16.68 8.51 -6.89
N SER A 132 17.67 8.97 -7.65
CA SER A 132 17.84 8.52 -9.03
C SER A 132 17.94 7.00 -9.05
N PRO A 133 17.36 6.32 -10.06
CA PRO A 133 17.43 4.88 -10.09
C PRO A 133 18.89 4.44 -10.00
N ARG A 134 19.21 3.72 -8.92
CA ARG A 134 20.51 3.10 -8.80
C ARG A 134 20.65 2.12 -9.95
N ARG A 135 21.64 2.35 -10.77
CA ARG A 135 22.12 1.25 -11.58
C ARG A 135 22.60 0.19 -10.62
N GLU A 136 22.00 -0.98 -10.68
CA GLU A 136 22.63 -2.12 -10.08
C GLU A 136 24.07 -2.17 -10.56
N PRO A 137 25.05 -2.33 -9.65
CA PRO A 137 26.41 -2.55 -10.12
C PRO A 137 26.37 -3.70 -11.09
N ALA A 138 26.90 -3.46 -12.29
CA ALA A 138 27.00 -4.51 -13.29
C ALA A 138 27.63 -5.75 -12.61
N PRO A 139 27.09 -6.96 -12.84
CA PRO A 139 27.71 -8.15 -12.29
C PRO A 139 29.18 -8.14 -12.68
N PRO A 140 30.08 -8.54 -11.78
CA PRO A 140 31.50 -8.52 -12.09
C PRO A 140 31.73 -9.30 -13.37
N VAL A 141 32.35 -8.63 -14.32
CA VAL A 141 32.69 -9.28 -15.58
C VAL A 141 33.70 -10.37 -15.24
N GLU A 142 33.30 -11.63 -15.39
CA GLU A 142 34.25 -12.71 -15.27
C GLU A 142 35.35 -12.51 -16.33
N LYS A 143 36.50 -12.26 -15.84
CA LYS A 143 37.67 -12.24 -16.72
C LYS A 143 38.12 -13.69 -16.92
N PHE A 144 38.00 -14.13 -18.12
CA PHE A 144 38.61 -15.39 -18.50
C PHE A 144 40.07 -15.23 -18.75
#